data_98a27f0ce973aeac2142c1931e48eafd
#
_entry.id   98a27f0ce973aeac2142c1931e48eafd
#
_cell.length_a   1.000
_cell.length_b   1.000
_cell.length_c   1.000
_cell.angle_alpha   90.00
_cell.angle_beta   90.00
_cell.angle_gamma   90.00
#
_symmetry.space_group_name_H-M   'P 1'
#
loop_
_entity.id
_entity.type
_entity.pdbx_description
1 polymer ?
#
loop_
_entity_poly.entity_id
_entity_poly.type
_entity_poly.pdbx_seq_one_letter_code
_entity_poly.pdbx_strand_id
1 'polypeptide(L)'
;PLSFEEFTQLAENIAKDGCRDPLVIWNNTLVDGHNRYDICNRLKLPFKTIERAFENRSEVIEWIITNQFGRRNLNSYIRGTLAIRLESEIAARAKENQKKVGGAVREKSPQPIKTREELAKIAGVSDNTISKIKRLRKRIRASKKALAKGEISINQAHNEIKTKERREERVKKIVEISKGNSSLEQIAEFYPVIYVDPPWRYDYSETEVGLLRTNTQQ
;
A
#
# COMPACT_ATOMS: atom_id res chain seq x y z
N PRO A 1 14.50 -1.29 -7.87
CA PRO A 1 15.56 -1.85 -8.71
C PRO A 1 15.20 -1.62 -10.18
N LEU A 2 16.22 -1.44 -11.03
CA LEU A 2 16.04 -1.42 -12.46
C LEU A 2 15.72 -2.84 -12.96
N SER A 3 15.01 -2.95 -14.08
CA SER A 3 14.92 -4.22 -14.80
C SER A 3 16.29 -4.56 -15.41
N PHE A 4 16.46 -5.81 -15.85
CA PHE A 4 17.71 -6.22 -16.51
C PHE A 4 17.99 -5.38 -17.77
N GLU A 5 16.97 -5.14 -18.57
CA GLU A 5 17.06 -4.32 -19.79
C GLU A 5 17.45 -2.87 -19.49
N GLU A 6 16.78 -2.24 -18.51
CA GLU A 6 17.11 -0.88 -18.06
C GLU A 6 18.54 -0.77 -17.52
N PHE A 7 19.01 -1.79 -16.79
CA PHE A 7 20.37 -1.81 -16.27
C PHE A 7 21.40 -1.96 -17.39
N THR A 8 21.14 -2.84 -18.36
CA THR A 8 22.01 -3.04 -19.54
C THR A 8 22.11 -1.75 -20.36
N GLN A 9 20.96 -1.12 -20.64
CA GLN A 9 20.95 0.15 -21.37
C GLN A 9 21.71 1.25 -20.63
N LEU A 10 21.56 1.31 -19.30
CA LEU A 10 22.32 2.27 -18.48
C LEU A 10 23.83 1.98 -18.55
N ALA A 11 24.23 0.71 -18.54
CA ALA A 11 25.64 0.32 -18.62
C ALA A 11 26.24 0.69 -19.97
N GLU A 12 25.55 0.46 -21.08
CA GLU A 12 25.95 0.86 -22.42
C GLU A 12 26.12 2.38 -22.54
N ASN A 13 25.17 3.16 -22.00
CA ASN A 13 25.26 4.62 -22.02
C ASN A 13 26.45 5.13 -21.20
N ILE A 14 26.71 4.53 -20.03
CA ILE A 14 27.86 4.92 -19.18
C ILE A 14 29.18 4.50 -19.85
N ALA A 15 29.22 3.35 -20.50
CA ALA A 15 30.42 2.93 -21.24
C ALA A 15 30.76 3.88 -22.39
N LYS A 16 29.74 4.39 -23.10
CA LYS A 16 29.89 5.31 -24.23
C LYS A 16 30.22 6.74 -23.82
N ASP A 17 29.46 7.29 -22.86
CA ASP A 17 29.43 8.72 -22.56
C ASP A 17 30.07 9.06 -21.20
N GLY A 18 30.47 8.06 -20.42
CA GLY A 18 30.91 8.22 -19.04
C GLY A 18 29.76 8.44 -18.06
N CYS A 19 30.10 8.57 -16.79
CA CYS A 19 29.13 8.86 -15.74
C CYS A 19 28.83 10.37 -15.71
N ARG A 20 27.77 10.79 -16.39
CA ARG A 20 27.40 12.20 -16.54
C ARG A 20 26.93 12.81 -15.21
N ASP A 21 26.01 12.13 -14.50
CA ASP A 21 25.45 12.62 -13.25
C ASP A 21 26.29 12.18 -12.07
N PRO A 22 26.66 13.08 -11.15
CA PRO A 22 27.42 12.72 -9.97
C PRO A 22 26.61 11.82 -9.02
N LEU A 23 27.32 11.04 -8.22
CA LEU A 23 26.76 10.25 -7.14
C LEU A 23 26.55 11.13 -5.91
N VAL A 24 25.48 10.90 -5.16
CA VAL A 24 25.22 11.66 -3.93
C VAL A 24 25.67 10.85 -2.72
N ILE A 25 26.52 11.46 -1.89
CA ILE A 25 27.01 10.86 -0.66
C ILE A 25 26.61 11.70 0.55
N TRP A 26 26.49 11.08 1.71
CA TRP A 26 26.30 11.68 3.02
C TRP A 26 27.12 10.91 4.06
N ASN A 27 27.98 11.61 4.80
CA ASN A 27 28.88 10.99 5.79
C ASN A 27 29.57 9.74 5.22
N ASN A 28 30.19 9.86 4.06
CA ASN A 28 30.88 8.79 3.34
C ASN A 28 29.99 7.58 2.97
N THR A 29 28.67 7.74 2.99
CA THR A 29 27.70 6.72 2.61
C THR A 29 27.02 7.12 1.30
N LEU A 30 26.93 6.20 0.34
CA LEU A 30 26.24 6.44 -0.92
C LEU A 30 24.71 6.51 -0.68
N VAL A 31 24.12 7.66 -1.02
CA VAL A 31 22.70 7.94 -0.86
C VAL A 31 21.93 7.78 -2.16
N ASP A 32 22.52 8.22 -3.29
CA ASP A 32 21.92 8.08 -4.62
C ASP A 32 22.97 7.71 -5.65
N GLY A 33 22.56 6.92 -6.65
CA GLY A 33 23.40 6.50 -7.78
C GLY A 33 24.00 5.10 -7.65
N HIS A 34 23.45 4.20 -6.83
CA HIS A 34 23.95 2.84 -6.62
C HIS A 34 24.20 2.06 -7.91
N ASN A 35 23.29 2.10 -8.88
CA ASN A 35 23.47 1.43 -10.17
C ASN A 35 24.64 2.02 -10.97
N ARG A 36 24.78 3.36 -10.96
CA ARG A 36 25.90 4.04 -11.61
C ARG A 36 27.23 3.69 -10.95
N TYR A 37 27.25 3.65 -9.62
CA TYR A 37 28.42 3.23 -8.85
C TYR A 37 28.87 1.82 -9.21
N ASP A 38 27.92 0.86 -9.24
CA ASP A 38 28.20 -0.53 -9.62
C ASP A 38 28.77 -0.62 -11.04
N ILE A 39 28.17 0.08 -12.00
CA ILE A 39 28.59 0.06 -13.39
C ILE A 39 29.99 0.68 -13.53
N CYS A 40 30.20 1.86 -12.95
CA CYS A 40 31.51 2.54 -13.05
C CYS A 40 32.64 1.72 -12.43
N ASN A 41 32.38 1.05 -11.29
CA ASN A 41 33.36 0.17 -10.67
C ASN A 41 33.68 -1.05 -11.56
N ARG A 42 32.67 -1.68 -12.16
CA ARG A 42 32.86 -2.83 -13.08
C ARG A 42 33.64 -2.45 -14.33
N LEU A 43 33.32 -1.28 -14.89
CA LEU A 43 33.98 -0.78 -16.11
C LEU A 43 35.26 0.01 -15.84
N LYS A 44 35.62 0.20 -14.54
CA LYS A 44 36.77 1.02 -14.11
C LYS A 44 36.72 2.45 -14.66
N LEU A 45 35.53 3.02 -14.75
CA LEU A 45 35.31 4.39 -15.22
C LEU A 45 35.30 5.38 -14.05
N PRO A 46 35.84 6.59 -14.25
CA PRO A 46 35.78 7.63 -13.22
C PRO A 46 34.34 8.14 -13.04
N PHE A 47 34.00 8.53 -11.81
CA PHE A 47 32.75 9.19 -11.48
C PHE A 47 32.97 10.35 -10.50
N LYS A 48 32.06 11.31 -10.53
CA LYS A 48 32.07 12.45 -9.61
C LYS A 48 31.11 12.14 -8.42
N THR A 49 31.45 12.67 -7.25
CA THR A 49 30.59 12.62 -6.07
C THR A 49 30.23 14.02 -5.62
N ILE A 50 29.02 14.20 -5.10
CA ILE A 50 28.58 15.41 -4.41
C ILE A 50 28.18 15.02 -3.00
N GLU A 51 28.80 15.64 -2.01
CA GLU A 51 28.39 15.51 -0.63
C GLU A 51 27.20 16.41 -0.36
N ARG A 52 26.14 15.86 0.24
CA ARG A 52 24.97 16.60 0.64
C ARG A 52 24.84 16.54 2.16
N ALA A 53 24.69 17.69 2.77
CA ALA A 53 24.46 17.79 4.21
C ALA A 53 23.01 17.44 4.53
N PHE A 54 22.82 16.56 5.51
CA PHE A 54 21.53 16.23 6.12
C PHE A 54 21.73 16.21 7.64
N GLU A 55 20.73 16.67 8.39
CA GLU A 55 20.80 16.73 9.86
C GLU A 55 20.75 15.32 10.47
N ASN A 56 19.97 14.41 9.88
CA ASN A 56 19.75 13.09 10.42
C ASN A 56 19.34 12.08 9.33
N ARG A 57 19.32 10.80 9.70
CA ARG A 57 18.95 9.70 8.80
C ARG A 57 17.52 9.80 8.24
N SER A 58 16.59 10.35 9.03
CA SER A 58 15.19 10.49 8.60
C SER A 58 15.07 11.47 7.43
N GLU A 59 15.83 12.56 7.47
CA GLU A 59 15.89 13.53 6.38
C GLU A 59 16.48 12.92 5.10
N VAL A 60 17.53 12.09 5.24
CA VAL A 60 18.09 11.33 4.11
C VAL A 60 17.04 10.42 3.46
N ILE A 61 16.29 9.66 4.27
CA ILE A 61 15.26 8.75 3.78
C ILE A 61 14.13 9.52 3.06
N GLU A 62 13.69 10.64 3.63
CA GLU A 62 12.69 11.51 3.03
C GLU A 62 13.18 12.07 1.69
N TRP A 63 14.43 12.55 1.64
CA TRP A 63 15.03 13.03 0.41
C TRP A 63 15.14 11.93 -0.66
N ILE A 64 15.61 10.72 -0.30
CA ILE A 64 15.69 9.59 -1.23
C ILE A 64 14.32 9.29 -1.83
N ILE A 65 13.27 9.21 -1.01
CA ILE A 65 11.91 8.89 -1.46
C ILE A 65 11.38 10.00 -2.37
N THR A 66 11.52 11.26 -1.99
CA THR A 66 11.07 12.41 -2.77
C THR A 66 11.82 12.51 -4.11
N ASN A 67 13.12 12.28 -4.09
CA ASN A 67 13.94 12.28 -5.30
C ASN A 67 13.55 11.16 -6.26
N GLN A 68 13.19 9.97 -5.76
CA GLN A 68 12.67 8.87 -6.58
C GLN A 68 11.35 9.23 -7.28
N PHE A 69 10.49 10.02 -6.63
CA PHE A 69 9.21 10.45 -7.22
C PHE A 69 9.42 11.39 -8.42
N GLY A 70 10.44 12.24 -8.38
CA GLY A 70 10.77 13.15 -9.48
C GLY A 70 11.45 12.48 -10.68
N ARG A 71 12.15 11.36 -10.44
CA ARG A 71 12.98 10.70 -11.47
C ARG A 71 12.31 9.54 -12.21
N ARG A 72 11.22 8.97 -11.67
CA ARG A 72 10.57 7.78 -12.21
C ARG A 72 9.08 7.99 -12.33
N ASN A 73 8.51 7.49 -13.42
CA ASN A 73 7.06 7.45 -13.60
C ASN A 73 6.45 6.33 -12.74
N LEU A 74 6.39 6.57 -11.42
CA LEU A 74 5.87 5.62 -10.44
C LEU A 74 4.35 5.71 -10.36
N ASN A 75 3.66 4.57 -10.40
CA ASN A 75 2.22 4.54 -10.18
C ASN A 75 1.85 4.88 -8.72
N SER A 76 0.59 5.24 -8.49
CA SER A 76 0.09 5.68 -7.17
C SER A 76 0.29 4.64 -6.07
N TYR A 77 0.25 3.34 -6.40
CA TYR A 77 0.50 2.26 -5.42
C TYR A 77 1.96 2.25 -4.95
N ILE A 78 2.91 2.38 -5.87
CA ILE A 78 4.35 2.40 -5.54
C ILE A 78 4.66 3.67 -4.74
N ARG A 79 4.19 4.85 -5.18
CA ARG A 79 4.38 6.12 -4.46
C ARG A 79 3.85 6.04 -3.03
N GLY A 80 2.61 5.58 -2.85
CA GLY A 80 2.03 5.41 -1.52
C GLY A 80 2.76 4.36 -0.67
N THR A 81 3.24 3.27 -1.27
CA THR A 81 4.03 2.25 -0.58
C THR A 81 5.37 2.79 -0.08
N LEU A 82 6.04 3.63 -0.87
CA LEU A 82 7.28 4.30 -0.48
C LEU A 82 7.04 5.33 0.61
N ALA A 83 6.00 6.17 0.48
CA ALA A 83 5.66 7.14 1.52
C ALA A 83 5.33 6.48 2.87
N ILE A 84 4.65 5.34 2.89
CA ILE A 84 4.36 4.60 4.13
C ILE A 84 5.63 4.16 4.88
N ARG A 85 6.79 4.06 4.22
CA ARG A 85 8.05 3.78 4.91
C ARG A 85 8.49 4.91 5.84
N LEU A 86 8.02 6.14 5.58
CA LEU A 86 8.26 7.32 6.42
C LEU A 86 7.27 7.43 7.60
N GLU A 87 6.32 6.50 7.72
CA GLU A 87 5.25 6.61 8.73
C GLU A 87 5.79 6.70 10.16
N SER A 88 6.80 5.90 10.50
CA SER A 88 7.43 5.92 11.83
C SER A 88 8.10 7.26 12.13
N GLU A 89 8.78 7.82 11.14
CA GLU A 89 9.51 9.09 11.27
C GLU A 89 8.53 10.27 11.43
N ILE A 90 7.50 10.32 10.57
CA ILE A 90 6.48 11.36 10.65
C ILE A 90 5.69 11.25 11.95
N ALA A 91 5.37 10.03 12.40
CA ALA A 91 4.69 9.82 13.68
C ALA A 91 5.56 10.25 14.88
N ALA A 92 6.88 10.02 14.83
CA ALA A 92 7.81 10.47 15.86
C ALA A 92 7.86 12.00 15.92
N ARG A 93 7.99 12.69 14.78
CA ARG A 93 7.94 14.17 14.70
C ARG A 93 6.60 14.73 15.22
N ALA A 94 5.48 14.08 14.87
CA ALA A 94 4.16 14.48 15.33
C ALA A 94 4.04 14.41 16.87
N LYS A 95 4.55 13.33 17.49
CA LYS A 95 4.58 13.16 18.94
C LYS A 95 5.49 14.20 19.62
N GLU A 96 6.64 14.49 19.04
CA GLU A 96 7.56 15.49 19.57
C GLU A 96 6.94 16.89 19.53
N ASN A 97 6.28 17.26 18.42
CA ASN A 97 5.57 18.52 18.30
C ASN A 97 4.42 18.64 19.31
N GLN A 98 3.67 17.55 19.55
CA GLN A 98 2.62 17.52 20.58
C GLN A 98 3.18 17.76 21.99
N LYS A 99 4.35 17.21 22.32
CA LYS A 99 5.02 17.44 23.60
C LYS A 99 5.46 18.89 23.79
N LYS A 100 5.99 19.52 22.73
CA LYS A 100 6.42 20.93 22.76
C LYS A 100 5.25 21.91 22.93
N VAL A 101 4.06 21.52 22.45
CA VAL A 101 2.83 22.36 22.53
C VAL A 101 2.10 22.22 23.88
N GLY A 102 2.30 21.15 24.62
CA GLY A 102 1.64 20.91 25.92
C GLY A 102 2.02 21.88 27.05
N GLY A 103 2.93 22.82 26.80
CA GLY A 103 3.38 23.83 27.79
C GLY A 103 3.15 25.30 27.43
N ALA A 104 2.58 25.62 26.26
CA ALA A 104 2.42 27.01 25.82
C ALA A 104 0.98 27.37 25.49
N VAL A 105 0.59 28.57 25.90
CA VAL A 105 -0.72 29.21 25.74
C VAL A 105 -1.35 29.03 24.34
N ARG A 106 -2.64 28.78 24.32
CA ARG A 106 -3.54 28.33 23.21
C ARG A 106 -3.57 29.17 21.91
N GLU A 107 -2.88 30.27 21.77
CA GLU A 107 -3.12 31.19 20.65
C GLU A 107 -2.29 30.99 19.37
N LYS A 108 -1.24 30.16 19.38
CA LYS A 108 -0.42 29.84 18.18
C LYS A 108 0.09 28.38 18.16
N SER A 109 -0.76 27.43 18.51
CA SER A 109 -0.36 26.02 18.43
C SER A 109 -0.21 25.59 16.96
N PRO A 110 0.92 25.00 16.53
CA PRO A 110 1.03 24.37 15.22
C PRO A 110 -0.07 23.32 15.10
N GLN A 111 -0.76 23.30 13.98
CA GLN A 111 -1.81 22.29 13.68
C GLN A 111 -1.25 20.89 13.93
N PRO A 112 -2.00 19.99 14.61
CA PRO A 112 -1.52 18.65 14.86
C PRO A 112 -1.24 17.94 13.53
N ILE A 113 -0.01 17.46 13.36
CA ILE A 113 0.41 16.75 12.15
C ILE A 113 -0.37 15.44 12.10
N LYS A 114 -1.30 15.34 11.17
CA LYS A 114 -2.00 14.10 10.87
C LYS A 114 -1.12 13.25 9.96
N THR A 115 -0.42 12.28 10.52
CA THR A 115 0.53 11.41 9.82
C THR A 115 0.02 10.89 8.48
N ARG A 116 -1.28 10.57 8.39
CA ARG A 116 -1.89 10.07 7.17
C ARG A 116 -1.99 11.13 6.08
N GLU A 117 -2.35 12.35 6.43
CA GLU A 117 -2.44 13.49 5.50
C GLU A 117 -1.05 13.86 4.97
N GLU A 118 -0.04 13.84 5.83
CA GLU A 118 1.35 14.11 5.44
C GLU A 118 1.89 13.03 4.48
N LEU A 119 1.63 11.75 4.76
CA LEU A 119 1.97 10.66 3.86
C LEU A 119 1.27 10.78 2.50
N ALA A 120 0.01 11.21 2.50
CA ALA A 120 -0.78 11.42 1.29
C ALA A 120 -0.19 12.55 0.44
N LYS A 121 0.20 13.65 1.09
CA LYS A 121 0.84 14.82 0.46
C LYS A 121 2.19 14.42 -0.16
N ILE A 122 3.06 13.72 0.58
CA ILE A 122 4.35 13.24 0.09
C ILE A 122 4.16 12.32 -1.13
N ALA A 123 3.20 11.39 -1.07
CA ALA A 123 2.93 10.45 -2.16
C ALA A 123 2.20 11.06 -3.36
N GLY A 124 1.63 12.26 -3.22
CA GLY A 124 0.76 12.88 -4.24
C GLY A 124 -0.50 12.05 -4.50
N VAL A 125 -1.13 11.51 -3.43
CA VAL A 125 -2.38 10.74 -3.48
C VAL A 125 -3.31 11.17 -2.36
N SER A 126 -4.59 10.76 -2.39
CA SER A 126 -5.51 11.06 -1.29
C SER A 126 -5.18 10.23 -0.04
N ASP A 127 -5.57 10.75 1.14
CA ASP A 127 -5.43 10.06 2.43
C ASP A 127 -6.20 8.74 2.47
N ASN A 128 -7.36 8.67 1.80
CA ASN A 128 -8.11 7.44 1.60
C ASN A 128 -7.33 6.40 0.80
N THR A 129 -6.56 6.84 -0.21
CA THR A 129 -5.67 5.94 -0.98
C THR A 129 -4.58 5.36 -0.10
N ILE A 130 -3.96 6.16 0.79
CA ILE A 130 -2.98 5.66 1.77
C ILE A 130 -3.60 4.59 2.67
N SER A 131 -4.83 4.81 3.17
CA SER A 131 -5.55 3.83 3.99
C SER A 131 -5.80 2.50 3.26
N LYS A 132 -6.23 2.57 1.99
CA LYS A 132 -6.41 1.40 1.13
C LYS A 132 -5.09 0.66 0.91
N ILE A 133 -4.00 1.36 0.59
CA ILE A 133 -2.67 0.77 0.39
C ILE A 133 -2.18 0.06 1.67
N LYS A 134 -2.36 0.67 2.85
CA LYS A 134 -2.02 0.03 4.14
C LYS A 134 -2.77 -1.30 4.34
N ARG A 135 -4.08 -1.31 4.04
CA ARG A 135 -4.90 -2.52 4.12
C ARG A 135 -4.44 -3.60 3.13
N LEU A 136 -4.18 -3.20 1.87
CA LEU A 136 -3.67 -4.08 0.83
C LEU A 136 -2.32 -4.70 1.22
N ARG A 137 -1.38 -3.93 1.76
CA ARG A 137 -0.07 -4.43 2.19
C ARG A 137 -0.15 -5.52 3.26
N LYS A 138 -1.11 -5.42 4.17
CA LYS A 138 -1.30 -6.41 5.25
C LYS A 138 -1.89 -7.73 4.72
N ARG A 139 -2.76 -7.69 3.72
CA ARG A 139 -3.60 -8.83 3.34
C ARG A 139 -3.24 -9.51 2.03
N ILE A 140 -2.62 -8.83 1.07
CA ILE A 140 -2.33 -9.41 -0.24
C ILE A 140 -0.83 -9.56 -0.45
N ARG A 141 -0.34 -10.82 -0.50
CA ARG A 141 1.01 -11.12 -1.00
C ARG A 141 1.02 -11.33 -2.52
N ALA A 142 0.02 -12.01 -3.08
CA ALA A 142 -0.05 -12.38 -4.49
C ALA A 142 -0.24 -11.19 -5.45
N SER A 143 -1.16 -10.28 -5.15
CA SER A 143 -1.50 -9.17 -6.06
C SER A 143 -0.54 -7.96 -5.97
N LYS A 144 0.51 -8.01 -5.13
CA LYS A 144 1.48 -6.91 -5.02
C LYS A 144 2.21 -6.62 -6.32
N LYS A 145 2.54 -7.66 -7.09
CA LYS A 145 3.22 -7.52 -8.38
C LYS A 145 2.31 -6.85 -9.41
N ALA A 146 1.06 -7.27 -9.50
CA ALA A 146 0.05 -6.71 -10.41
C ALA A 146 -0.25 -5.23 -10.08
N LEU A 147 -0.38 -4.89 -8.79
CA LEU A 147 -0.52 -3.50 -8.34
C LEU A 147 0.71 -2.64 -8.66
N ALA A 148 1.91 -3.19 -8.50
CA ALA A 148 3.15 -2.48 -8.82
C ALA A 148 3.32 -2.24 -10.31
N LYS A 149 2.88 -3.18 -11.15
CA LYS A 149 2.87 -3.04 -12.61
C LYS A 149 1.72 -2.15 -13.12
N GLY A 150 0.72 -1.87 -12.29
CA GLY A 150 -0.47 -1.11 -12.69
C GLY A 150 -1.52 -1.93 -13.45
N GLU A 151 -1.40 -3.27 -13.47
CA GLU A 151 -2.36 -4.18 -14.10
C GLU A 151 -3.71 -4.17 -13.39
N ILE A 152 -3.71 -3.91 -12.08
CA ILE A 152 -4.90 -3.83 -11.24
C ILE A 152 -4.90 -2.49 -10.50
N SER A 153 -6.07 -1.83 -10.42
CA SER A 153 -6.21 -0.59 -9.67
C SER A 153 -6.28 -0.84 -8.15
N ILE A 154 -5.88 0.16 -7.36
CA ILE A 154 -5.96 0.12 -5.89
C ILE A 154 -7.41 -0.11 -5.43
N ASN A 155 -8.39 0.51 -6.10
CA ASN A 155 -9.80 0.36 -5.75
C ASN A 155 -10.31 -1.05 -6.03
N GLN A 156 -9.96 -1.61 -7.17
CA GLN A 156 -10.34 -2.97 -7.57
C GLN A 156 -9.80 -4.00 -6.57
N ALA A 157 -8.50 -3.97 -6.29
CA ALA A 157 -7.89 -4.84 -5.30
C ALA A 157 -8.49 -4.67 -3.89
N HIS A 158 -8.82 -3.44 -3.49
CA HIS A 158 -9.48 -3.17 -2.21
C HIS A 158 -10.89 -3.77 -2.14
N ASN A 159 -11.68 -3.66 -3.22
CA ASN A 159 -13.03 -4.20 -3.29
C ASN A 159 -13.02 -5.73 -3.27
N GLU A 160 -12.06 -6.38 -3.93
CA GLU A 160 -11.88 -7.84 -3.86
C GLU A 160 -11.66 -8.32 -2.42
N ILE A 161 -10.80 -7.64 -1.66
CA ILE A 161 -10.61 -7.98 -0.24
C ILE A 161 -11.92 -7.81 0.54
N LYS A 162 -12.59 -6.67 0.37
CA LYS A 162 -13.83 -6.38 1.09
C LYS A 162 -14.91 -7.43 0.80
N THR A 163 -15.00 -7.89 -0.43
CA THR A 163 -15.95 -8.94 -0.83
C THR A 163 -15.59 -10.27 -0.19
N LYS A 164 -14.30 -10.66 -0.18
CA LYS A 164 -13.84 -11.88 0.51
C LYS A 164 -14.13 -11.83 2.01
N GLU A 165 -13.81 -10.73 2.67
CA GLU A 165 -14.08 -10.54 4.10
C GLU A 165 -15.56 -10.67 4.44
N ARG A 166 -16.44 -10.06 3.62
CA ARG A 166 -17.88 -10.18 3.79
C ARG A 166 -18.39 -11.62 3.61
N ARG A 167 -17.82 -12.37 2.64
CA ARG A 167 -18.14 -13.78 2.45
C ARG A 167 -17.72 -14.61 3.67
N GLU A 168 -16.49 -14.43 4.14
CA GLU A 168 -15.98 -15.12 5.32
C GLU A 168 -16.81 -14.81 6.58
N GLU A 169 -17.19 -13.54 6.76
CA GLU A 169 -18.04 -13.11 7.87
C GLU A 169 -19.43 -13.75 7.80
N ARG A 170 -20.04 -13.80 6.61
CA ARG A 170 -21.32 -14.47 6.39
C ARG A 170 -21.23 -15.97 6.72
N VAL A 171 -20.20 -16.65 6.27
CA VAL A 171 -19.98 -18.07 6.56
C VAL A 171 -19.86 -18.29 8.07
N LYS A 172 -19.09 -17.46 8.78
CA LYS A 172 -18.97 -17.54 10.24
C LYS A 172 -20.32 -17.36 10.93
N LYS A 173 -21.12 -16.37 10.52
CA LYS A 173 -22.45 -16.14 11.08
C LYS A 173 -23.38 -17.34 10.82
N ILE A 174 -23.36 -17.92 9.63
CA ILE A 174 -24.15 -19.11 9.31
C ILE A 174 -23.76 -20.29 10.20
N VAL A 175 -22.46 -20.54 10.37
CA VAL A 175 -21.94 -21.59 11.26
C VAL A 175 -22.35 -21.35 12.72
N GLU A 176 -22.36 -20.10 13.16
CA GLU A 176 -22.75 -19.72 14.51
C GLU A 176 -24.27 -19.95 14.75
N ILE A 177 -25.10 -19.53 13.78
CA ILE A 177 -26.53 -19.78 13.79
C ILE A 177 -26.83 -21.29 13.76
N SER A 178 -26.13 -22.05 12.92
CA SER A 178 -26.37 -23.51 12.83
C SER A 178 -26.04 -24.27 14.12
N LYS A 179 -25.11 -23.77 14.92
CA LYS A 179 -24.80 -24.33 16.25
C LYS A 179 -25.87 -24.08 17.29
N GLY A 180 -26.64 -23.00 17.14
CA GLY A 180 -27.71 -22.62 18.02
C GLY A 180 -29.08 -23.22 17.65
N ASN A 181 -29.20 -23.82 16.47
CA ASN A 181 -30.44 -24.45 16.03
C ASN A 181 -30.61 -25.81 16.73
N SER A 182 -31.69 -25.95 17.47
CA SER A 182 -32.12 -27.24 18.05
C SER A 182 -32.44 -28.21 16.91
N SER A 183 -32.07 -29.49 17.05
CA SER A 183 -32.56 -30.51 16.14
C SER A 183 -34.09 -30.66 16.27
N LEU A 184 -34.78 -31.00 15.19
CA LEU A 184 -36.23 -31.25 15.21
C LEU A 184 -36.62 -32.31 16.24
N GLU A 185 -35.72 -33.21 16.61
CA GLU A 185 -35.88 -34.24 17.64
C GLU A 185 -36.05 -33.67 19.05
N GLN A 186 -35.68 -32.41 19.29
CA GLN A 186 -35.81 -31.73 20.58
C GLN A 186 -37.14 -30.96 20.71
N ILE A 187 -37.98 -30.94 19.67
CA ILE A 187 -39.25 -30.24 19.70
C ILE A 187 -40.31 -31.21 20.23
N ALA A 188 -40.66 -31.07 21.54
CA ALA A 188 -41.65 -31.91 22.21
C ALA A 188 -43.09 -31.52 21.90
N GLU A 189 -43.37 -30.46 21.16
CA GLU A 189 -44.69 -29.93 20.88
C GLU A 189 -45.05 -30.08 19.40
N PHE A 190 -46.32 -30.47 19.14
CA PHE A 190 -46.85 -30.52 17.76
C PHE A 190 -47.33 -29.13 17.35
N TYR A 191 -46.79 -28.64 16.23
CA TYR A 191 -47.23 -27.40 15.60
C TYR A 191 -48.18 -27.71 14.43
N PRO A 192 -49.36 -27.06 14.37
CA PRO A 192 -50.33 -27.32 13.28
C PRO A 192 -49.85 -26.84 11.89
N VAL A 193 -48.87 -25.94 11.88
CA VAL A 193 -48.31 -25.40 10.66
C VAL A 193 -46.78 -25.30 10.78
N ILE A 194 -46.05 -25.89 9.83
CA ILE A 194 -44.61 -25.74 9.68
C ILE A 194 -44.36 -24.83 8.47
N TYR A 195 -43.86 -23.62 8.74
CA TYR A 195 -43.38 -22.73 7.69
C TYR A 195 -41.90 -22.99 7.50
N VAL A 196 -41.55 -23.60 6.36
CA VAL A 196 -40.14 -23.89 6.01
C VAL A 196 -39.79 -23.05 4.81
N ASP A 197 -38.82 -22.19 4.95
CA ASP A 197 -38.15 -21.55 3.82
C ASP A 197 -36.93 -22.41 3.44
N PRO A 198 -37.07 -23.31 2.45
CA PRO A 198 -35.99 -24.21 2.11
C PRO A 198 -34.80 -23.42 1.57
N PRO A 199 -33.56 -23.86 1.87
CA PRO A 199 -32.36 -23.19 1.40
C PRO A 199 -32.23 -23.38 -0.11
N TRP A 200 -32.83 -22.47 -0.87
CA TRP A 200 -32.69 -22.45 -2.30
C TRP A 200 -31.21 -22.26 -2.68
N ARG A 201 -30.71 -23.09 -3.59
CA ARG A 201 -29.42 -22.79 -4.24
C ARG A 201 -29.64 -21.64 -5.22
N TYR A 202 -29.19 -20.47 -4.83
CA TYR A 202 -29.12 -19.33 -5.76
C TYR A 202 -27.83 -19.41 -6.53
N ASP A 203 -27.91 -19.64 -7.85
CA ASP A 203 -26.78 -19.42 -8.74
C ASP A 203 -26.63 -17.92 -8.94
N TYR A 204 -25.61 -17.36 -8.31
CA TYR A 204 -25.25 -15.96 -8.53
C TYR A 204 -24.55 -15.83 -9.89
N SER A 205 -25.14 -15.10 -10.82
CA SER A 205 -24.42 -14.69 -12.02
C SER A 205 -23.24 -13.80 -11.62
N GLU A 206 -22.08 -14.01 -12.20
CA GLU A 206 -20.86 -13.22 -11.96
C GLU A 206 -20.93 -11.80 -12.57
N THR A 207 -22.09 -11.34 -13.02
CA THR A 207 -22.26 -10.01 -13.57
C THR A 207 -22.17 -8.95 -12.47
N GLU A 208 -21.46 -7.87 -12.76
CA GLU A 208 -21.08 -6.76 -11.88
C GLU A 208 -22.22 -6.08 -11.11
N VAL A 209 -23.46 -6.39 -11.37
CA VAL A 209 -24.64 -5.66 -10.86
C VAL A 209 -25.43 -6.44 -9.81
N GLY A 210 -24.98 -7.60 -9.35
CA GLY A 210 -25.58 -8.26 -8.17
C GLY A 210 -27.10 -8.52 -8.25
N LEU A 211 -27.70 -8.57 -9.44
CA LEU A 211 -29.10 -8.89 -9.62
C LEU A 211 -29.29 -10.42 -9.59
N LEU A 212 -30.03 -10.87 -8.61
CA LEU A 212 -30.55 -12.22 -8.48
C LEU A 212 -31.39 -12.54 -9.72
N ARG A 213 -30.87 -13.40 -10.62
CA ARG A 213 -31.74 -14.07 -11.59
C ARG A 213 -32.17 -15.40 -10.97
N THR A 214 -33.41 -15.45 -10.56
CA THR A 214 -34.08 -16.71 -10.27
C THR A 214 -34.35 -17.43 -11.57
N ASN A 215 -33.60 -18.48 -11.89
CA ASN A 215 -34.02 -19.43 -12.90
C ASN A 215 -35.03 -20.38 -12.25
N THR A 216 -36.29 -20.10 -12.46
CA THR A 216 -37.37 -21.05 -12.25
C THR A 216 -37.32 -22.06 -13.44
N GLN A 217 -36.68 -23.18 -13.25
CA GLN A 217 -36.92 -24.33 -14.15
C GLN A 217 -38.14 -25.08 -13.64
N GLN A 218 -39.14 -25.16 -14.49
CA GLN A 218 -40.28 -26.05 -14.37
C GLN A 218 -39.85 -27.51 -14.46
#